data_ecdc444fcab1bcbaba51b79e0657cc52
#
_entry.id   ecdc444fcab1bcbaba51b79e0657cc52
#
_cell.length_a   1.000
_cell.length_b   1.000
_cell.length_c   1.000
_cell.angle_alpha   90.00
_cell.angle_beta   90.00
_cell.angle_gamma   90.00
#
_symmetry.space_group_name_H-M   'P 1'
#
loop_
_entity.id
_entity.type
_entity.pdbx_description
1 polymer ?
#
loop_
_entity_poly.entity_id
_entity_poly.type
_entity_poly.pdbx_seq_one_letter_code
_entity_poly.pdbx_strand_id
1 'polypeptide(L)'
;MITFVYYHKNMIRKVLKYTDTTNITNAFKITISAVLPVIFFYYLGHFEIGFTIALGAFLTYPSDIPSSLKHKINGVLVAAFIVAGANLLINLIYPYPIIFYPLFVLIVFFLSIISVYGQRATMVSFSGLLSVSLAFAHLNTGIAILEHAGLMLAGGLFYLFVSLCFYFLNPYRYLELQIAQCIKLTSKYLKLRADLWNTNAPRDRIIQKQLLLQVELNTIHQDLREIIFRNNASSGSSTQNRNLLVALVSLIEILELALSTSFDQSKLHEKFSNKSTVLSTYQNLAYSLGDTLKQLSQSLNKKTKYVVNDTLYDNLETVEKGILIYEEKLG
;
A
#
# COMPACT_ATOMS: atom_id res chain seq x y z
N MET A 1 -11.97 38.84 -16.90
CA MET A 1 -10.91 38.61 -15.90
C MET A 1 -11.37 37.71 -14.73
N ILE A 2 -12.53 37.92 -14.13
CA ILE A 2 -13.08 37.16 -13.00
C ILE A 2 -13.39 35.68 -13.36
N THR A 3 -13.89 35.41 -14.56
CA THR A 3 -14.21 34.04 -15.04
C THR A 3 -12.96 33.18 -15.24
N PHE A 4 -11.84 33.77 -15.65
CA PHE A 4 -10.57 33.07 -15.86
C PHE A 4 -9.93 32.63 -14.51
N VAL A 5 -10.00 33.50 -13.50
CA VAL A 5 -9.54 33.21 -12.13
C VAL A 5 -10.39 32.12 -11.47
N TYR A 6 -11.71 32.14 -11.71
CA TYR A 6 -12.63 31.12 -11.18
C TYR A 6 -12.41 29.75 -11.84
N TYR A 7 -12.15 29.72 -13.14
CA TYR A 7 -11.83 28.47 -13.88
C TYR A 7 -10.49 27.88 -13.43
N HIS A 8 -9.47 28.73 -13.24
CA HIS A 8 -8.15 28.30 -12.77
C HIS A 8 -8.20 27.76 -11.32
N LYS A 9 -8.96 28.41 -10.44
CA LYS A 9 -9.16 27.98 -9.05
C LYS A 9 -9.95 26.67 -8.96
N ASN A 10 -10.91 26.44 -9.85
CA ASN A 10 -11.63 25.16 -9.94
C ASN A 10 -10.78 24.04 -10.56
N MET A 11 -9.91 24.37 -11.52
CA MET A 11 -8.99 23.41 -12.12
C MET A 11 -7.91 22.97 -11.11
N ILE A 12 -7.32 23.93 -10.37
CA ILE A 12 -6.40 23.66 -9.28
C ILE A 12 -7.06 22.83 -8.16
N ARG A 13 -8.31 23.16 -7.78
CA ARG A 13 -9.08 22.33 -6.83
C ARG A 13 -9.39 20.92 -7.37
N LYS A 14 -9.68 20.77 -8.65
CA LYS A 14 -9.86 19.45 -9.27
C LYS A 14 -8.54 18.67 -9.31
N VAL A 15 -7.43 19.28 -9.68
CA VAL A 15 -6.11 18.66 -9.67
C VAL A 15 -5.70 18.27 -8.25
N LEU A 16 -5.87 19.16 -7.26
CA LEU A 16 -5.64 18.88 -5.84
C LEU A 16 -6.59 17.80 -5.27
N LYS A 17 -7.77 17.64 -5.84
CA LYS A 17 -8.73 16.60 -5.45
C LYS A 17 -8.33 15.21 -6.00
N TYR A 18 -7.56 15.17 -7.09
CA TYR A 18 -7.03 13.94 -7.68
C TYR A 18 -5.63 13.57 -7.19
N THR A 19 -4.86 14.53 -6.65
CA THR A 19 -3.55 14.26 -6.04
C THR A 19 -3.77 13.65 -4.65
N ASP A 20 -3.56 12.38 -4.56
CA ASP A 20 -3.48 11.66 -3.28
C ASP A 20 -2.39 12.34 -2.42
N THR A 21 -2.76 12.80 -1.22
CA THR A 21 -1.83 13.49 -0.31
C THR A 21 -0.59 12.63 0.01
N THR A 22 -0.72 11.30 -0.09
CA THR A 22 0.38 10.34 0.05
C THR A 22 1.39 10.46 -1.07
N ASN A 23 0.91 10.60 -2.32
CA ASN A 23 1.77 10.73 -3.49
C ASN A 23 2.57 12.03 -3.43
N ILE A 24 1.95 13.13 -2.98
CA ILE A 24 2.66 14.41 -2.80
C ILE A 24 3.75 14.29 -1.73
N THR A 25 3.46 13.70 -0.58
CA THR A 25 4.45 13.50 0.47
C THR A 25 5.61 12.63 0.00
N ASN A 26 5.33 11.57 -0.75
CA ASN A 26 6.34 10.71 -1.33
C ASN A 26 7.15 11.44 -2.41
N ALA A 27 6.51 12.27 -3.24
CA ALA A 27 7.20 13.11 -4.21
C ALA A 27 8.16 14.09 -3.52
N PHE A 28 7.76 14.74 -2.43
CA PHE A 28 8.64 15.61 -1.65
C PHE A 28 9.83 14.86 -1.05
N LYS A 29 9.61 13.68 -0.46
CA LYS A 29 10.69 12.86 0.10
C LYS A 29 11.75 12.54 -0.95
N ILE A 30 11.32 12.03 -2.12
CA ILE A 30 12.25 11.64 -3.18
C ILE A 30 12.96 12.86 -3.78
N THR A 31 12.24 13.96 -3.99
CA THR A 31 12.82 15.20 -4.52
C THR A 31 13.89 15.74 -3.58
N ILE A 32 13.61 15.86 -2.29
CA ILE A 32 14.58 16.31 -1.30
C ILE A 32 15.78 15.37 -1.25
N SER A 33 15.54 14.05 -1.24
CA SER A 33 16.62 13.06 -1.14
C SER A 33 17.50 13.00 -2.38
N ALA A 34 16.97 13.31 -3.56
CA ALA A 34 17.74 13.31 -4.79
C ALA A 34 18.40 14.67 -5.05
N VAL A 35 17.68 15.77 -4.89
CA VAL A 35 18.15 17.10 -5.30
C VAL A 35 19.13 17.71 -4.30
N LEU A 36 18.92 17.50 -3.01
CA LEU A 36 19.75 18.12 -1.97
C LEU A 36 21.22 17.67 -2.04
N PRO A 37 21.54 16.35 -2.15
CA PRO A 37 22.94 15.93 -2.34
C PRO A 37 23.56 16.49 -3.61
N VAL A 38 22.82 16.52 -4.73
CA VAL A 38 23.33 17.04 -6.01
C VAL A 38 23.71 18.51 -5.87
N ILE A 39 22.83 19.34 -5.31
CA ILE A 39 23.08 20.76 -5.13
C ILE A 39 24.29 20.97 -4.18
N PHE A 40 24.31 20.27 -3.07
CA PHE A 40 25.36 20.40 -2.05
C PHE A 40 26.75 20.08 -2.64
N PHE A 41 26.89 18.94 -3.30
CA PHE A 41 28.17 18.53 -3.90
C PHE A 41 28.51 19.31 -5.17
N TYR A 42 27.53 19.85 -5.90
CA TYR A 42 27.78 20.78 -7.02
C TYR A 42 28.51 22.05 -6.56
N TYR A 43 28.06 22.64 -5.44
CA TYR A 43 28.75 23.80 -4.86
C TYR A 43 30.16 23.49 -4.33
N LEU A 44 30.44 22.24 -3.98
CA LEU A 44 31.76 21.78 -3.57
C LEU A 44 32.65 21.38 -4.77
N GLY A 45 32.18 21.47 -6.01
CA GLY A 45 32.91 21.08 -7.21
C GLY A 45 32.96 19.56 -7.48
N HIS A 46 32.18 18.77 -6.75
CA HIS A 46 32.17 17.30 -6.84
C HIS A 46 30.79 16.76 -7.29
N PHE A 47 30.31 17.21 -8.42
CA PHE A 47 28.97 16.86 -8.95
C PHE A 47 28.73 15.35 -9.03
N GLU A 48 29.73 14.56 -9.45
CA GLU A 48 29.60 13.10 -9.60
C GLU A 48 29.30 12.40 -8.29
N ILE A 49 29.88 12.86 -7.18
CA ILE A 49 29.60 12.33 -5.84
C ILE A 49 28.13 12.57 -5.48
N GLY A 50 27.65 13.80 -5.65
CA GLY A 50 26.27 14.17 -5.37
C GLY A 50 25.27 13.41 -6.23
N PHE A 51 25.58 13.21 -7.51
CA PHE A 51 24.75 12.45 -8.43
C PHE A 51 24.67 10.96 -8.07
N THR A 52 25.78 10.34 -7.68
CA THR A 52 25.83 8.95 -7.25
C THR A 52 25.00 8.73 -5.96
N ILE A 53 25.08 9.66 -5.00
CA ILE A 53 24.26 9.63 -3.77
C ILE A 53 22.78 9.78 -4.14
N ALA A 54 22.44 10.69 -5.04
CA ALA A 54 21.06 10.88 -5.49
C ALA A 54 20.50 9.64 -6.20
N LEU A 55 21.31 8.95 -7.02
CA LEU A 55 20.93 7.67 -7.63
C LEU A 55 20.65 6.59 -6.57
N GLY A 56 21.50 6.46 -5.56
CA GLY A 56 21.30 5.54 -4.45
C GLY A 56 19.98 5.81 -3.70
N ALA A 57 19.66 7.08 -3.43
CA ALA A 57 18.42 7.50 -2.82
C ALA A 57 17.21 7.17 -3.71
N PHE A 58 17.29 7.47 -5.01
CA PHE A 58 16.24 7.21 -5.99
C PHE A 58 15.94 5.72 -6.15
N LEU A 59 16.98 4.87 -6.21
CA LEU A 59 16.82 3.44 -6.36
C LEU A 59 16.24 2.78 -5.09
N THR A 60 16.50 3.34 -3.91
CA THR A 60 16.00 2.81 -2.64
C THR A 60 14.54 3.21 -2.36
N TYR A 61 14.08 4.33 -2.91
CA TYR A 61 12.73 4.87 -2.69
C TYR A 61 11.58 3.87 -2.90
N PRO A 62 11.53 3.00 -3.94
CA PRO A 62 10.38 2.13 -4.16
C PRO A 62 10.07 1.19 -3.00
N SER A 63 11.05 0.86 -2.17
CA SER A 63 10.90 0.01 -0.99
C SER A 63 10.21 0.70 0.20
N ASP A 64 10.02 2.03 0.17
CA ASP A 64 9.35 2.81 1.22
C ASP A 64 7.83 2.68 1.12
N ILE A 65 7.33 1.48 1.44
CA ILE A 65 5.90 1.21 1.50
C ILE A 65 5.35 1.56 2.88
N PRO A 66 4.12 2.12 2.97
CA PRO A 66 3.43 2.34 4.24
C PRO A 66 3.38 1.07 5.10
N SER A 67 3.98 1.12 6.29
CA SER A 67 4.06 0.01 7.24
C SER A 67 4.51 0.48 8.62
N SER A 68 4.59 -0.42 9.62
CA SER A 68 5.15 -0.09 10.94
C SER A 68 6.60 0.42 10.81
N LEU A 69 7.03 1.25 11.78
CA LEU A 69 8.36 1.88 11.75
C LEU A 69 9.49 0.86 11.56
N LYS A 70 9.41 -0.28 12.29
CA LYS A 70 10.40 -1.36 12.21
C LYS A 70 10.48 -1.96 10.80
N HIS A 71 9.33 -2.30 10.23
CA HIS A 71 9.25 -2.87 8.88
C HIS A 71 9.65 -1.87 7.80
N LYS A 72 9.37 -0.57 8.01
CA LYS A 72 9.81 0.51 7.13
C LYS A 72 11.33 0.62 7.11
N ILE A 73 11.96 0.74 8.30
CA ILE A 73 13.42 0.84 8.42
C ILE A 73 14.09 -0.37 7.77
N ASN A 74 13.66 -1.59 8.14
CA ASN A 74 14.25 -2.81 7.61
C ASN A 74 14.09 -2.91 6.09
N GLY A 75 12.90 -2.57 5.55
CA GLY A 75 12.65 -2.64 4.11
C GLY A 75 13.55 -1.69 3.31
N VAL A 76 13.68 -0.44 3.77
CA VAL A 76 14.54 0.57 3.12
C VAL A 76 16.02 0.23 3.27
N LEU A 77 16.45 -0.26 4.45
CA LEU A 77 17.84 -0.71 4.66
C LEU A 77 18.20 -1.89 3.75
N VAL A 78 17.36 -2.91 3.70
CA VAL A 78 17.59 -4.08 2.83
C VAL A 78 17.68 -3.64 1.36
N ALA A 79 16.80 -2.73 0.92
CA ALA A 79 16.87 -2.20 -0.44
C ALA A 79 18.18 -1.43 -0.68
N ALA A 80 18.63 -0.58 0.25
CA ALA A 80 19.88 0.16 0.12
C ALA A 80 21.09 -0.77 0.00
N PHE A 81 21.15 -1.84 0.83
CA PHE A 81 22.20 -2.84 0.73
C PHE A 81 22.15 -3.65 -0.56
N ILE A 82 20.95 -4.03 -1.02
CA ILE A 82 20.79 -4.75 -2.30
C ILE A 82 21.19 -3.88 -3.48
N VAL A 83 20.80 -2.59 -3.49
CA VAL A 83 21.16 -1.63 -4.54
C VAL A 83 22.67 -1.45 -4.61
N ALA A 84 23.32 -1.16 -3.48
CA ALA A 84 24.77 -0.99 -3.43
C ALA A 84 25.53 -2.29 -3.74
N GLY A 85 25.06 -3.42 -3.18
CA GLY A 85 25.64 -4.73 -3.38
C GLY A 85 25.52 -5.23 -4.81
N ALA A 86 24.36 -5.03 -5.45
CA ALA A 86 24.16 -5.40 -6.86
C ALA A 86 25.08 -4.60 -7.78
N ASN A 87 25.20 -3.29 -7.55
CA ASN A 87 26.11 -2.44 -8.31
C ASN A 87 27.58 -2.88 -8.11
N LEU A 88 27.97 -3.11 -6.87
CA LEU A 88 29.33 -3.58 -6.53
C LEU A 88 29.64 -4.93 -7.21
N LEU A 89 28.75 -5.90 -7.12
CA LEU A 89 28.95 -7.22 -7.74
C LEU A 89 29.11 -7.12 -9.26
N ILE A 90 28.26 -6.37 -9.94
CA ILE A 90 28.34 -6.21 -11.41
C ILE A 90 29.68 -5.60 -11.80
N ASN A 91 30.11 -4.51 -11.16
CA ASN A 91 31.39 -3.88 -11.48
C ASN A 91 32.59 -4.78 -11.18
N LEU A 92 32.52 -5.59 -10.12
CA LEU A 92 33.61 -6.50 -9.75
C LEU A 92 33.81 -7.65 -10.73
N ILE A 93 32.69 -8.19 -11.26
CA ILE A 93 32.73 -9.38 -12.13
C ILE A 93 32.81 -9.03 -13.63
N TYR A 94 32.42 -7.81 -13.99
CA TYR A 94 32.41 -7.36 -15.40
C TYR A 94 33.72 -7.59 -16.16
N PRO A 95 34.94 -7.39 -15.57
CA PRO A 95 36.21 -7.62 -16.24
C PRO A 95 36.47 -9.09 -16.63
N TYR A 96 35.71 -10.05 -16.08
CA TYR A 96 35.91 -11.48 -16.28
C TYR A 96 34.75 -12.12 -17.06
N PRO A 97 34.74 -12.09 -18.42
CA PRO A 97 33.58 -12.49 -19.22
C PRO A 97 33.07 -13.92 -18.94
N ILE A 98 33.98 -14.86 -18.71
CA ILE A 98 33.64 -16.29 -18.47
C ILE A 98 32.81 -16.44 -17.15
N ILE A 99 33.13 -15.63 -16.15
CA ILE A 99 32.44 -15.66 -14.85
C ILE A 99 31.23 -14.74 -14.89
N PHE A 100 31.31 -13.63 -15.63
CA PHE A 100 30.29 -12.61 -15.72
C PHE A 100 28.94 -13.16 -16.21
N TYR A 101 28.89 -13.83 -17.36
CA TYR A 101 27.62 -14.28 -17.93
C TYR A 101 26.83 -15.23 -17.01
N PRO A 102 27.40 -16.32 -16.46
CA PRO A 102 26.64 -17.20 -15.59
C PRO A 102 26.24 -16.52 -14.26
N LEU A 103 27.12 -15.71 -13.70
CA LEU A 103 26.84 -15.04 -12.42
C LEU A 103 25.83 -13.89 -12.58
N PHE A 104 25.85 -13.18 -13.72
CA PHE A 104 24.84 -12.20 -14.05
C PHE A 104 23.44 -12.82 -14.11
N VAL A 105 23.29 -13.97 -14.77
CA VAL A 105 22.00 -14.70 -14.82
C VAL A 105 21.56 -15.09 -13.41
N LEU A 106 22.47 -15.58 -12.56
CA LEU A 106 22.17 -15.94 -11.19
C LEU A 106 21.74 -14.71 -10.35
N ILE A 107 22.43 -13.58 -10.47
CA ILE A 107 22.06 -12.33 -9.76
C ILE A 107 20.66 -11.91 -10.16
N VAL A 108 20.35 -11.85 -11.45
CA VAL A 108 19.02 -11.47 -11.93
C VAL A 108 17.95 -12.45 -11.45
N PHE A 109 18.25 -13.76 -11.47
CA PHE A 109 17.35 -14.79 -10.99
C PHE A 109 17.05 -14.66 -9.49
N PHE A 110 18.09 -14.50 -8.63
CA PHE A 110 17.90 -14.35 -7.20
C PHE A 110 17.17 -13.05 -6.86
N LEU A 111 17.50 -11.95 -7.52
CA LEU A 111 16.76 -10.69 -7.34
C LEU A 111 15.30 -10.84 -7.74
N SER A 112 15.00 -11.54 -8.84
CA SER A 112 13.63 -11.78 -9.29
C SER A 112 12.83 -12.67 -8.33
N ILE A 113 13.45 -13.69 -7.74
CA ILE A 113 12.80 -14.61 -6.79
C ILE A 113 12.36 -13.90 -5.50
N ILE A 114 13.08 -12.85 -5.10
CA ILE A 114 12.71 -12.03 -3.93
C ILE A 114 11.26 -11.50 -4.06
N SER A 115 10.77 -11.23 -5.29
CA SER A 115 9.42 -10.73 -5.52
C SER A 115 8.30 -11.66 -5.05
N VAL A 116 8.57 -12.96 -4.88
CA VAL A 116 7.62 -13.97 -4.42
C VAL A 116 7.17 -13.73 -2.96
N TYR A 117 8.00 -13.07 -2.15
CA TYR A 117 7.74 -12.82 -0.72
C TYR A 117 6.79 -11.65 -0.44
N GLY A 118 6.06 -11.16 -1.46
CA GLY A 118 5.01 -10.16 -1.31
C GLY A 118 5.38 -8.76 -1.81
N GLN A 119 4.46 -7.81 -1.67
CA GLN A 119 4.55 -6.50 -2.31
C GLN A 119 5.84 -5.72 -1.97
N ARG A 120 6.29 -5.76 -0.72
CA ARG A 120 7.54 -5.09 -0.31
C ARG A 120 8.76 -5.73 -0.95
N ALA A 121 8.82 -7.05 -0.91
CA ALA A 121 9.89 -7.82 -1.53
C ALA A 121 9.94 -7.56 -3.05
N THR A 122 8.78 -7.43 -3.71
CA THR A 122 8.69 -7.03 -5.11
C THR A 122 9.34 -5.67 -5.37
N MET A 123 9.11 -4.68 -4.48
CA MET A 123 9.72 -3.35 -4.64
C MET A 123 11.22 -3.35 -4.37
N VAL A 124 11.68 -4.16 -3.43
CA VAL A 124 13.12 -4.39 -3.17
C VAL A 124 13.78 -5.08 -4.35
N SER A 125 13.15 -6.11 -4.90
CA SER A 125 13.57 -6.79 -6.13
C SER A 125 13.71 -5.82 -7.30
N PHE A 126 12.68 -5.00 -7.53
CA PHE A 126 12.67 -3.98 -8.56
C PHE A 126 13.83 -2.98 -8.40
N SER A 127 14.09 -2.50 -7.18
CA SER A 127 15.21 -1.62 -6.87
C SER A 127 16.56 -2.27 -7.21
N GLY A 128 16.73 -3.55 -6.84
CA GLY A 128 17.95 -4.31 -7.14
C GLY A 128 18.15 -4.52 -8.65
N LEU A 129 17.10 -4.90 -9.38
CA LEU A 129 17.16 -5.10 -10.83
C LEU A 129 17.46 -3.79 -11.58
N LEU A 130 16.87 -2.68 -11.15
CA LEU A 130 17.21 -1.35 -11.69
C LEU A 130 18.68 -0.99 -11.42
N SER A 131 19.19 -1.30 -10.21
CA SER A 131 20.59 -1.06 -9.88
C SER A 131 21.53 -1.87 -10.78
N VAL A 132 21.21 -3.15 -11.04
CA VAL A 132 21.95 -3.99 -11.99
C VAL A 132 21.95 -3.36 -13.39
N SER A 133 20.79 -2.91 -13.86
CA SER A 133 20.67 -2.27 -15.19
C SER A 133 21.49 -0.99 -15.29
N LEU A 134 21.48 -0.14 -14.26
CA LEU A 134 22.20 1.13 -14.24
C LEU A 134 23.71 0.96 -13.99
N ALA A 135 24.16 -0.17 -13.42
CA ALA A 135 25.57 -0.45 -13.21
C ALA A 135 26.37 -0.46 -14.53
N PHE A 136 25.71 -0.82 -15.65
CA PHE A 136 26.34 -0.76 -16.98
C PHE A 136 26.56 0.63 -17.53
N ALA A 137 25.87 1.65 -17.00
CA ALA A 137 26.05 3.04 -17.44
C ALA A 137 27.38 3.65 -16.94
N HIS A 138 27.87 3.17 -15.80
CA HIS A 138 29.11 3.63 -15.18
C HIS A 138 29.90 2.45 -14.65
N LEU A 139 30.73 1.85 -15.51
CA LEU A 139 31.63 0.77 -15.14
C LEU A 139 32.89 1.36 -14.53
N ASN A 140 33.10 1.08 -13.26
CA ASN A 140 34.26 1.51 -12.47
C ASN A 140 35.30 0.39 -12.39
N THR A 141 36.56 0.76 -12.11
CA THR A 141 37.66 -0.19 -11.93
C THR A 141 38.44 0.10 -10.65
N GLY A 142 39.02 -0.91 -10.06
CA GLY A 142 39.85 -0.78 -8.86
C GLY A 142 39.08 -0.25 -7.65
N ILE A 143 39.66 0.71 -6.93
CA ILE A 143 39.08 1.28 -5.69
C ILE A 143 37.80 2.06 -5.96
N ALA A 144 37.65 2.67 -7.15
CA ALA A 144 36.46 3.43 -7.51
C ALA A 144 35.17 2.58 -7.48
N ILE A 145 35.26 1.25 -7.60
CA ILE A 145 34.12 0.33 -7.45
C ILE A 145 33.53 0.44 -6.04
N LEU A 146 34.42 0.39 -5.04
CA LEU A 146 34.02 0.43 -3.63
C LEU A 146 33.51 1.83 -3.23
N GLU A 147 34.15 2.88 -3.73
CA GLU A 147 33.72 4.26 -3.51
C GLU A 147 32.33 4.50 -4.10
N HIS A 148 32.08 4.07 -5.33
CA HIS A 148 30.78 4.21 -5.98
C HIS A 148 29.67 3.44 -5.25
N ALA A 149 29.94 2.19 -4.86
CA ALA A 149 28.98 1.38 -4.09
C ALA A 149 28.71 2.00 -2.70
N GLY A 150 29.75 2.52 -2.04
CA GLY A 150 29.65 3.23 -0.77
C GLY A 150 28.79 4.51 -0.87
N LEU A 151 28.97 5.28 -1.94
CA LEU A 151 28.17 6.49 -2.23
C LEU A 151 26.71 6.13 -2.51
N MET A 152 26.44 5.06 -3.24
CA MET A 152 25.07 4.56 -3.46
C MET A 152 24.42 4.14 -2.15
N LEU A 153 25.15 3.43 -1.29
CA LEU A 153 24.67 3.06 0.04
C LEU A 153 24.39 4.30 0.89
N ALA A 154 25.30 5.29 0.88
CA ALA A 154 25.09 6.56 1.57
C ALA A 154 23.82 7.28 1.07
N GLY A 155 23.54 7.22 -0.23
CA GLY A 155 22.29 7.72 -0.82
C GLY A 155 21.05 7.04 -0.30
N GLY A 156 21.05 5.71 -0.20
CA GLY A 156 19.96 4.93 0.38
C GLY A 156 19.74 5.24 1.86
N LEU A 157 20.82 5.40 2.64
CA LEU A 157 20.75 5.80 4.04
C LEU A 157 20.26 7.25 4.20
N PHE A 158 20.67 8.15 3.32
CA PHE A 158 20.17 9.52 3.30
C PHE A 158 18.68 9.56 2.99
N TYR A 159 18.19 8.76 2.03
CA TYR A 159 16.77 8.59 1.80
C TYR A 159 16.03 8.08 3.05
N LEU A 160 16.58 7.08 3.72
CA LEU A 160 16.01 6.58 4.98
C LEU A 160 15.89 7.70 6.02
N PHE A 161 16.94 8.49 6.20
CA PHE A 161 16.95 9.63 7.12
C PHE A 161 15.84 10.64 6.79
N VAL A 162 15.72 11.06 5.54
CA VAL A 162 14.65 11.98 5.09
C VAL A 162 13.28 11.36 5.33
N SER A 163 13.11 10.07 4.99
CA SER A 163 11.84 9.37 5.17
C SER A 163 11.44 9.26 6.65
N LEU A 164 12.40 9.08 7.56
CA LEU A 164 12.18 9.10 9.01
C LEU A 164 11.82 10.49 9.53
N CYS A 165 12.46 11.56 9.04
CA CYS A 165 12.07 12.92 9.38
C CYS A 165 10.61 13.19 9.04
N PHE A 166 10.15 12.80 7.84
CA PHE A 166 8.75 12.93 7.46
C PHE A 166 7.80 12.06 8.30
N TYR A 167 8.26 10.87 8.71
CA TYR A 167 7.49 10.00 9.60
C TYR A 167 7.27 10.65 10.98
N PHE A 168 8.31 11.22 11.57
CA PHE A 168 8.21 11.88 12.88
C PHE A 168 7.45 13.21 12.86
N LEU A 169 7.48 13.93 11.73
CA LEU A 169 6.70 15.16 11.55
C LEU A 169 5.18 14.91 11.48
N ASN A 170 4.75 13.75 10.95
CA ASN A 170 3.34 13.41 10.77
C ASN A 170 3.02 11.95 11.13
N PRO A 171 3.22 11.50 12.38
CA PRO A 171 3.04 10.10 12.77
C PRO A 171 1.58 9.62 12.63
N TYR A 172 0.60 10.51 12.90
CA TYR A 172 -0.82 10.18 12.78
C TYR A 172 -1.27 9.98 11.34
N ARG A 173 -0.68 10.73 10.39
CA ARG A 173 -1.01 10.57 8.98
C ARG A 173 -0.68 9.18 8.47
N TYR A 174 0.40 8.62 8.94
CA TYR A 174 0.79 7.27 8.62
C TYR A 174 -0.25 6.23 9.10
N LEU A 175 -0.73 6.39 10.34
CA LEU A 175 -1.80 5.54 10.90
C LEU A 175 -3.12 5.68 10.13
N GLU A 176 -3.53 6.92 9.82
CA GLU A 176 -4.71 7.19 9.00
C GLU A 176 -4.65 6.46 7.65
N LEU A 177 -3.48 6.46 7.00
CA LEU A 177 -3.27 5.80 5.72
C LEU A 177 -3.33 4.27 5.83
N GLN A 178 -2.79 3.70 6.91
CA GLN A 178 -2.88 2.27 7.19
C GLN A 178 -4.33 1.84 7.45
N ILE A 179 -5.08 2.63 8.23
CA ILE A 179 -6.51 2.41 8.44
C ILE A 179 -7.28 2.53 7.13
N ALA A 180 -6.99 3.54 6.30
CA ALA A 180 -7.63 3.68 5.00
C ALA A 180 -7.35 2.49 4.08
N GLN A 181 -6.13 1.92 4.12
CA GLN A 181 -5.79 0.70 3.38
C GLN A 181 -6.57 -0.51 3.94
N CYS A 182 -6.67 -0.65 5.25
CA CYS A 182 -7.46 -1.69 5.90
C CYS A 182 -8.94 -1.61 5.46
N ILE A 183 -9.55 -0.42 5.54
CA ILE A 183 -10.93 -0.18 5.07
C ILE A 183 -11.09 -0.57 3.59
N LYS A 184 -10.12 -0.22 2.74
CA LYS A 184 -10.15 -0.55 1.30
C LYS A 184 -10.13 -2.07 1.06
N LEU A 185 -9.34 -2.81 1.82
CA LEU A 185 -9.26 -4.26 1.69
C LEU A 185 -10.52 -4.94 2.25
N THR A 186 -11.07 -4.45 3.37
CA THR A 186 -12.35 -4.90 3.92
C THR A 186 -13.49 -4.67 2.92
N SER A 187 -13.50 -3.50 2.26
CA SER A 187 -14.45 -3.22 1.15
C SER A 187 -14.35 -4.27 0.03
N LYS A 188 -13.12 -4.62 -0.39
CA LYS A 188 -12.92 -5.64 -1.43
C LYS A 188 -13.39 -7.02 -0.96
N TYR A 189 -13.11 -7.35 0.30
CA TYR A 189 -13.55 -8.61 0.90
C TYR A 189 -15.06 -8.73 0.89
N LEU A 190 -15.79 -7.69 1.34
CA LEU A 190 -17.26 -7.66 1.34
C LEU A 190 -17.85 -7.76 -0.07
N LYS A 191 -17.21 -7.15 -1.08
CA LYS A 191 -17.67 -7.28 -2.47
C LYS A 191 -17.49 -8.69 -3.01
N LEU A 192 -16.38 -9.35 -2.70
CA LEU A 192 -16.22 -10.77 -3.01
C LEU A 192 -17.23 -11.66 -2.26
N ARG A 193 -17.61 -11.23 -1.06
CA ARG A 193 -18.68 -11.89 -0.31
C ARG A 193 -20.04 -11.71 -1.00
N ALA A 194 -20.31 -10.51 -1.52
CA ALA A 194 -21.51 -10.24 -2.32
C ALA A 194 -21.55 -11.09 -3.61
N ASP A 195 -20.42 -11.30 -4.26
CA ASP A 195 -20.32 -12.15 -5.46
C ASP A 195 -20.78 -13.60 -5.18
N LEU A 196 -20.59 -14.12 -3.96
CA LEU A 196 -21.00 -15.47 -3.56
C LEU A 196 -22.52 -15.65 -3.47
N TRP A 197 -23.30 -14.57 -3.40
CA TRP A 197 -24.76 -14.64 -3.44
C TRP A 197 -25.30 -14.90 -4.86
N ASN A 198 -24.46 -14.74 -5.89
CA ASN A 198 -24.81 -15.08 -7.26
C ASN A 198 -24.66 -16.59 -7.48
N THR A 199 -25.75 -17.24 -7.93
CA THR A 199 -25.80 -18.68 -8.19
C THR A 199 -24.80 -19.14 -9.25
N ASN A 200 -24.47 -18.28 -10.23
CA ASN A 200 -23.61 -18.58 -11.38
C ASN A 200 -22.13 -18.18 -11.15
N ALA A 201 -21.79 -17.71 -9.96
CA ALA A 201 -20.43 -17.23 -9.70
C ALA A 201 -19.41 -18.37 -9.57
N PRO A 202 -18.16 -18.20 -10.05
CA PRO A 202 -17.09 -19.19 -9.90
C PRO A 202 -16.59 -19.22 -8.45
N ARG A 203 -17.24 -19.98 -7.59
CA ARG A 203 -17.05 -20.01 -6.13
C ARG A 203 -15.62 -20.22 -5.70
N ASP A 204 -14.94 -21.24 -6.25
CA ASP A 204 -13.58 -21.58 -5.84
C ASP A 204 -12.60 -20.43 -6.04
N ARG A 205 -12.71 -19.71 -7.17
CA ARG A 205 -11.90 -18.54 -7.44
C ARG A 205 -12.18 -17.39 -6.48
N ILE A 206 -13.44 -17.20 -6.09
CA ILE A 206 -13.82 -16.14 -5.15
C ILE A 206 -13.29 -16.47 -3.75
N ILE A 207 -13.46 -17.72 -3.29
CA ILE A 207 -12.95 -18.18 -2.01
C ILE A 207 -11.43 -18.05 -1.94
N GLN A 208 -10.68 -18.44 -2.98
CA GLN A 208 -9.24 -18.26 -3.03
C GLN A 208 -8.85 -16.77 -2.90
N LYS A 209 -9.53 -15.87 -3.60
CA LYS A 209 -9.30 -14.43 -3.46
C LYS A 209 -9.62 -13.91 -2.08
N GLN A 210 -10.68 -14.41 -1.44
CA GLN A 210 -11.04 -14.04 -0.07
C GLN A 210 -9.96 -14.48 0.92
N LEU A 211 -9.44 -15.71 0.80
CA LEU A 211 -8.36 -16.21 1.65
C LEU A 211 -7.09 -15.36 1.54
N LEU A 212 -6.70 -14.97 0.33
CA LEU A 212 -5.55 -14.07 0.11
C LEU A 212 -5.77 -12.70 0.77
N LEU A 213 -6.96 -12.11 0.61
CA LEU A 213 -7.29 -10.84 1.24
C LEU A 213 -7.34 -10.95 2.76
N GLN A 214 -7.80 -12.07 3.29
CA GLN A 214 -7.85 -12.32 4.74
C GLN A 214 -6.46 -12.36 5.35
N VAL A 215 -5.49 -13.01 4.70
CA VAL A 215 -4.08 -13.01 5.14
C VAL A 215 -3.52 -11.58 5.14
N GLU A 216 -3.77 -10.81 4.07
CA GLU A 216 -3.32 -9.41 3.97
C GLU A 216 -3.97 -8.55 5.06
N LEU A 217 -5.28 -8.70 5.30
CA LEU A 217 -6.01 -7.98 6.35
C LEU A 217 -5.49 -8.31 7.75
N ASN A 218 -5.26 -9.58 8.05
CA ASN A 218 -4.71 -10.00 9.34
C ASN A 218 -3.33 -9.39 9.60
N THR A 219 -2.47 -9.32 8.58
CA THR A 219 -1.16 -8.68 8.68
C THR A 219 -1.31 -7.19 9.00
N ILE A 220 -2.19 -6.47 8.31
CA ILE A 220 -2.44 -5.04 8.56
C ILE A 220 -3.04 -4.82 9.94
N HIS A 221 -3.96 -5.68 10.39
CA HIS A 221 -4.55 -5.59 11.74
C HIS A 221 -3.47 -5.75 12.82
N GLN A 222 -2.53 -6.68 12.66
CA GLN A 222 -1.41 -6.86 13.59
C GLN A 222 -0.49 -5.63 13.60
N ASP A 223 -0.12 -5.11 12.43
CA ASP A 223 0.70 -3.91 12.30
C ASP A 223 0.02 -2.69 12.96
N LEU A 224 -1.27 -2.47 12.69
CA LEU A 224 -2.04 -1.37 13.28
C LEU A 224 -2.15 -1.50 14.80
N ARG A 225 -2.42 -2.72 15.30
CA ARG A 225 -2.48 -2.98 16.74
C ARG A 225 -1.14 -2.63 17.41
N GLU A 226 -0.02 -3.11 16.86
CA GLU A 226 1.32 -2.82 17.39
C GLU A 226 1.61 -1.32 17.45
N ILE A 227 1.28 -0.58 16.38
CA ILE A 227 1.52 0.87 16.29
C ILE A 227 0.65 1.64 17.29
N ILE A 228 -0.63 1.30 17.39
CA ILE A 228 -1.57 2.00 18.28
C ILE A 228 -1.20 1.76 19.75
N PHE A 229 -0.89 0.52 20.14
CA PHE A 229 -0.48 0.22 21.52
C PHE A 229 0.84 0.91 21.89
N ARG A 230 1.81 0.95 20.99
CA ARG A 230 3.08 1.63 21.22
C ARG A 230 2.91 3.14 21.37
N ASN A 231 2.05 3.76 20.56
CA ASN A 231 1.77 5.19 20.67
C ASN A 231 1.00 5.53 21.95
N ASN A 232 0.13 4.66 22.44
CA ASN A 232 -0.56 4.85 23.71
C ASN A 232 0.38 4.76 24.92
N ALA A 233 1.42 3.92 24.86
CA ALA A 233 2.41 3.78 25.91
C ALA A 233 3.35 5.01 26.02
N SER A 234 3.55 5.77 24.92
CA SER A 234 4.53 6.86 24.86
C SER A 234 3.93 8.27 25.01
N SER A 235 2.64 8.50 24.75
CA SER A 235 2.10 9.86 24.62
C SER A 235 0.82 10.15 25.40
N GLY A 236 0.37 9.29 26.31
CA GLY A 236 -0.94 9.48 26.93
C GLY A 236 -2.08 9.43 25.90
N SER A 237 -3.27 9.08 26.34
CA SER A 237 -4.46 8.90 25.47
C SER A 237 -4.90 10.22 24.80
N SER A 238 -4.34 10.53 23.62
CA SER A 238 -4.88 11.63 22.81
C SER A 238 -6.24 11.20 22.21
N THR A 239 -7.18 12.13 22.09
CA THR A 239 -8.51 11.90 21.48
C THR A 239 -8.38 11.28 20.09
N GLN A 240 -7.32 11.62 19.35
CA GLN A 240 -7.05 11.12 18.02
C GLN A 240 -6.66 9.63 18.03
N ASN A 241 -5.80 9.21 18.98
CA ASN A 241 -5.44 7.80 19.14
C ASN A 241 -6.67 6.94 19.53
N ARG A 242 -7.52 7.47 20.40
CA ARG A 242 -8.76 6.81 20.80
C ARG A 242 -9.70 6.61 19.60
N ASN A 243 -9.88 7.61 18.75
CA ASN A 243 -10.72 7.50 17.55
C ASN A 243 -10.16 6.47 16.55
N LEU A 244 -8.84 6.43 16.37
CA LEU A 244 -8.18 5.45 15.51
C LEU A 244 -8.30 4.02 16.06
N LEU A 245 -8.24 3.86 17.39
CA LEU A 245 -8.46 2.58 18.05
C LEU A 245 -9.91 2.07 17.83
N VAL A 246 -10.89 2.96 18.03
CA VAL A 246 -12.31 2.62 17.79
C VAL A 246 -12.51 2.21 16.33
N ALA A 247 -11.96 2.96 15.38
CA ALA A 247 -12.04 2.60 13.96
C ALA A 247 -11.42 1.23 13.67
N LEU A 248 -10.28 0.90 14.28
CA LEU A 248 -9.65 -0.41 14.13
C LEU A 248 -10.51 -1.53 14.68
N VAL A 249 -11.06 -1.36 15.90
CA VAL A 249 -11.94 -2.36 16.53
C VAL A 249 -13.18 -2.61 15.66
N SER A 250 -13.85 -1.54 15.20
CA SER A 250 -15.00 -1.67 14.30
C SER A 250 -14.67 -2.37 12.99
N LEU A 251 -13.47 -2.17 12.43
CA LEU A 251 -13.03 -2.88 11.21
C LEU A 251 -12.80 -4.37 11.46
N ILE A 252 -12.24 -4.72 12.62
CA ILE A 252 -12.07 -6.12 13.03
C ILE A 252 -13.44 -6.78 13.19
N GLU A 253 -14.37 -6.13 13.88
CA GLU A 253 -15.75 -6.62 14.07
C GLU A 253 -16.47 -6.83 12.73
N ILE A 254 -16.37 -5.88 11.78
CA ILE A 254 -16.95 -6.03 10.44
C ILE A 254 -16.37 -7.23 9.72
N LEU A 255 -15.06 -7.47 9.82
CA LEU A 255 -14.42 -8.62 9.19
C LEU A 255 -14.84 -9.92 9.86
N GLU A 256 -14.89 -9.98 11.18
CA GLU A 256 -15.33 -11.16 11.96
C GLU A 256 -16.79 -11.52 11.65
N LEU A 257 -17.68 -10.53 11.58
CA LEU A 257 -19.06 -10.75 11.16
C LEU A 257 -19.15 -11.27 9.72
N ALA A 258 -18.35 -10.70 8.81
CA ALA A 258 -18.31 -11.19 7.43
C ALA A 258 -17.75 -12.62 7.32
N LEU A 259 -16.87 -13.04 8.23
CA LEU A 259 -16.33 -14.40 8.30
C LEU A 259 -17.33 -15.36 8.95
N SER A 260 -18.00 -14.96 10.03
CA SER A 260 -18.95 -15.80 10.77
C SER A 260 -20.18 -16.18 9.93
N THR A 261 -20.54 -15.37 8.95
CA THR A 261 -21.63 -15.65 8.00
C THR A 261 -21.25 -16.64 6.90
N SER A 262 -20.27 -17.51 7.14
CA SER A 262 -19.95 -18.62 6.23
C SER A 262 -21.00 -19.72 6.31
N PHE A 263 -22.24 -19.43 5.93
CA PHE A 263 -23.29 -20.43 5.77
C PHE A 263 -22.92 -21.40 4.64
N ASP A 264 -23.47 -22.64 4.74
CA ASP A 264 -23.46 -23.57 3.62
C ASP A 264 -24.30 -22.97 2.49
N GLN A 265 -23.61 -22.18 1.63
CA GLN A 265 -24.25 -21.43 0.55
C GLN A 265 -24.93 -22.35 -0.45
N SER A 266 -24.50 -23.61 -0.54
CA SER A 266 -25.14 -24.62 -1.38
C SER A 266 -26.54 -24.90 -0.91
N LYS A 267 -26.74 -25.12 0.40
CA LYS A 267 -28.07 -25.31 1.01
C LYS A 267 -28.93 -24.05 0.89
N LEU A 268 -28.32 -22.88 1.00
CA LEU A 268 -29.01 -21.61 0.91
C LEU A 268 -29.52 -21.37 -0.50
N HIS A 269 -28.67 -21.64 -1.51
CA HIS A 269 -29.05 -21.57 -2.92
C HIS A 269 -30.13 -22.60 -3.29
N GLU A 270 -30.03 -23.82 -2.79
CA GLU A 270 -31.04 -24.85 -3.02
C GLU A 270 -32.41 -24.42 -2.43
N LYS A 271 -32.41 -23.90 -1.19
CA LYS A 271 -33.62 -23.45 -0.51
C LYS A 271 -34.28 -22.22 -1.15
N PHE A 272 -33.45 -21.30 -1.75
CA PHE A 272 -33.93 -20.07 -2.34
C PHE A 272 -33.84 -20.03 -3.87
N SER A 273 -33.54 -21.15 -4.55
CA SER A 273 -33.37 -21.24 -6.01
C SER A 273 -34.58 -20.66 -6.79
N ASN A 274 -35.79 -20.85 -6.28
CA ASN A 274 -37.01 -20.33 -6.90
C ASN A 274 -37.34 -18.87 -6.50
N LYS A 275 -36.53 -18.20 -5.68
CA LYS A 275 -36.79 -16.87 -5.12
C LYS A 275 -35.53 -15.99 -5.23
N SER A 276 -35.06 -15.83 -6.46
CA SER A 276 -33.87 -15.03 -6.80
C SER A 276 -33.86 -13.59 -6.29
N THR A 277 -35.05 -13.01 -6.03
CA THR A 277 -35.21 -11.63 -5.54
C THR A 277 -34.62 -11.43 -4.14
N VAL A 278 -34.77 -12.40 -3.22
CA VAL A 278 -34.23 -12.28 -1.85
C VAL A 278 -32.69 -12.34 -1.87
N LEU A 279 -32.10 -13.26 -2.65
CA LEU A 279 -30.65 -13.36 -2.80
C LEU A 279 -30.06 -12.10 -3.43
N SER A 280 -30.73 -11.52 -4.42
CA SER A 280 -30.27 -10.29 -5.06
C SER A 280 -30.35 -9.05 -4.15
N THR A 281 -31.33 -8.97 -3.23
CA THR A 281 -31.39 -7.88 -2.25
C THR A 281 -30.25 -7.96 -1.25
N TYR A 282 -29.92 -9.15 -0.74
CA TYR A 282 -28.72 -9.37 0.10
C TYR A 282 -27.42 -9.03 -0.64
N GLN A 283 -27.29 -9.42 -1.90
CA GLN A 283 -26.16 -9.10 -2.74
C GLN A 283 -25.98 -7.59 -2.88
N ASN A 284 -27.08 -6.86 -3.17
CA ASN A 284 -27.07 -5.41 -3.32
C ASN A 284 -26.68 -4.71 -2.00
N LEU A 285 -27.19 -5.17 -0.85
CA LEU A 285 -26.79 -4.64 0.45
C LEU A 285 -25.28 -4.83 0.71
N ALA A 286 -24.74 -6.02 0.42
CA ALA A 286 -23.32 -6.30 0.60
C ALA A 286 -22.43 -5.46 -0.33
N TYR A 287 -22.86 -5.21 -1.58
CA TYR A 287 -22.17 -4.27 -2.48
C TYR A 287 -22.23 -2.83 -1.96
N SER A 288 -23.40 -2.38 -1.49
CA SER A 288 -23.59 -1.05 -0.93
C SER A 288 -22.68 -0.82 0.30
N LEU A 289 -22.59 -1.80 1.20
CA LEU A 289 -21.62 -1.78 2.31
C LEU A 289 -20.18 -1.67 1.81
N GLY A 290 -19.82 -2.47 0.82
CA GLY A 290 -18.49 -2.43 0.22
C GLY A 290 -18.19 -1.06 -0.44
N ASP A 291 -19.16 -0.46 -1.14
CA ASP A 291 -18.98 0.86 -1.76
C ASP A 291 -18.88 1.98 -0.74
N THR A 292 -19.67 1.93 0.33
CA THR A 292 -19.58 2.86 1.46
C THR A 292 -18.20 2.83 2.10
N LEU A 293 -17.66 1.66 2.41
CA LEU A 293 -16.30 1.52 2.93
C LEU A 293 -15.24 2.02 1.94
N LYS A 294 -15.41 1.76 0.63
CA LYS A 294 -14.50 2.27 -0.38
C LYS A 294 -14.48 3.80 -0.42
N GLN A 295 -15.64 4.44 -0.34
CA GLN A 295 -15.75 5.91 -0.30
C GLN A 295 -15.14 6.47 0.99
N LEU A 296 -15.36 5.81 2.14
CA LEU A 296 -14.75 6.19 3.42
C LEU A 296 -13.21 6.11 3.35
N SER A 297 -12.67 5.03 2.80
CA SER A 297 -11.22 4.89 2.57
C SER A 297 -10.66 6.03 1.70
N GLN A 298 -11.36 6.38 0.62
CA GLN A 298 -10.96 7.48 -0.27
C GLN A 298 -11.00 8.84 0.44
N SER A 299 -12.01 9.07 1.29
CA SER A 299 -12.14 10.31 2.06
C SER A 299 -11.03 10.47 3.08
N LEU A 300 -10.64 9.40 3.77
CA LEU A 300 -9.50 9.38 4.68
C LEU A 300 -8.17 9.63 3.95
N ASN A 301 -7.97 8.99 2.80
CA ASN A 301 -6.78 9.21 1.99
C ASN A 301 -6.64 10.66 1.54
N LYS A 302 -7.74 11.28 1.12
CA LYS A 302 -7.77 12.66 0.59
C LYS A 302 -7.98 13.74 1.66
N LYS A 303 -8.14 13.35 2.94
CA LYS A 303 -8.54 14.28 4.03
C LYS A 303 -9.80 15.10 3.68
N THR A 304 -10.74 14.50 2.97
CA THR A 304 -12.03 15.12 2.66
C THR A 304 -13.08 14.66 3.64
N LYS A 305 -14.07 15.52 3.92
CA LYS A 305 -15.20 15.15 4.75
C LYS A 305 -16.00 14.05 4.05
N TYR A 306 -16.24 12.95 4.76
CA TYR A 306 -17.12 11.90 4.28
C TYR A 306 -18.58 12.38 4.37
N VAL A 307 -19.34 12.17 3.31
CA VAL A 307 -20.78 12.45 3.26
C VAL A 307 -21.48 11.09 3.26
N VAL A 308 -22.31 10.88 4.26
CA VAL A 308 -23.12 9.65 4.37
C VAL A 308 -24.05 9.56 3.18
N ASN A 309 -24.12 8.38 2.56
CA ASN A 309 -25.03 8.12 1.46
C ASN A 309 -26.22 7.30 1.98
N ASP A 310 -27.43 7.79 1.75
CA ASP A 310 -28.66 7.16 2.22
C ASP A 310 -28.96 5.81 1.54
N THR A 311 -28.33 5.56 0.38
CA THR A 311 -28.51 4.29 -0.37
C THR A 311 -28.22 3.03 0.43
N LEU A 312 -27.37 3.10 1.48
CA LEU A 312 -27.10 1.99 2.37
C LEU A 312 -28.33 1.67 3.22
N TYR A 313 -28.97 2.69 3.77
CA TYR A 313 -30.16 2.55 4.60
C TYR A 313 -31.37 2.08 3.77
N ASP A 314 -31.52 2.60 2.54
CA ASP A 314 -32.56 2.16 1.60
C ASP A 314 -32.44 0.68 1.24
N ASN A 315 -31.20 0.21 1.02
CA ASN A 315 -30.94 -1.21 0.75
C ASN A 315 -31.19 -2.09 1.99
N LEU A 316 -30.89 -1.60 3.20
CA LEU A 316 -31.18 -2.30 4.45
C LEU A 316 -32.69 -2.45 4.63
N GLU A 317 -33.45 -1.37 4.49
CA GLU A 317 -34.92 -1.39 4.58
C GLU A 317 -35.54 -2.34 3.53
N THR A 318 -34.96 -2.37 2.32
CA THR A 318 -35.40 -3.28 1.27
C THR A 318 -35.21 -4.75 1.64
N VAL A 319 -34.09 -5.07 2.30
CA VAL A 319 -33.83 -6.45 2.80
C VAL A 319 -34.79 -6.79 3.92
N GLU A 320 -35.02 -5.89 4.89
CA GLU A 320 -35.96 -6.09 6.00
C GLU A 320 -37.39 -6.37 5.50
N LYS A 321 -37.87 -5.54 4.57
CA LYS A 321 -39.19 -5.76 3.93
C LYS A 321 -39.23 -7.09 3.17
N GLY A 322 -38.15 -7.46 2.48
CA GLY A 322 -38.05 -8.74 1.77
C GLY A 322 -38.15 -9.94 2.69
N ILE A 323 -37.56 -9.86 3.90
CA ILE A 323 -37.62 -10.92 4.92
C ILE A 323 -39.07 -11.03 5.46
N LEU A 324 -39.72 -9.93 5.83
CA LEU A 324 -41.07 -9.91 6.35
C LEU A 324 -42.07 -10.53 5.35
N ILE A 325 -41.99 -10.13 4.08
CA ILE A 325 -42.82 -10.72 3.01
C ILE A 325 -42.57 -12.22 2.85
N TYR A 326 -41.35 -12.68 3.12
CA TYR A 326 -41.02 -14.10 3.03
C TYR A 326 -41.57 -14.88 4.22
N GLU A 327 -41.51 -14.34 5.45
CA GLU A 327 -42.09 -14.93 6.65
C GLU A 327 -43.59 -15.06 6.55
N GLU A 328 -44.29 -14.03 6.06
CA GLU A 328 -45.74 -14.07 5.82
C GLU A 328 -46.17 -15.14 4.80
N LYS A 329 -45.28 -15.52 3.88
CA LYS A 329 -45.55 -16.60 2.88
C LYS A 329 -45.29 -18.01 3.41
N LEU A 330 -44.62 -18.12 4.53
CA LEU A 330 -44.27 -19.40 5.15
C LEU A 330 -45.21 -19.80 6.29
N GLY A 331 -45.94 -18.84 6.91
CA GLY A 331 -47.01 -19.07 7.89
C GLY A 331 -48.34 -19.20 7.23
#